data_f36ce682a8fc133eff3511d1b7a2156f
#
_entry.id   f36ce682a8fc133eff3511d1b7a2156f
#
_cell.length_a   1.000
_cell.length_b   1.000
_cell.length_c   1.000
_cell.angle_alpha   90.00
_cell.angle_beta   90.00
_cell.angle_gamma   90.00
#
_symmetry.space_group_name_H-M   'P 1'
#
loop_
_entity.id
_entity.type
_entity.pdbx_description
1 polymer ?
#
loop_
_entity_poly.entity_id
_entity_poly.type
_entity_poly.pdbx_seq_one_letter_code
_entity_poly.pdbx_strand_id
1 'polypeptide(L)'
;KGYMDDNVKWNNMNAVQDKETYSASSGTNKRTKMSLLARFNYNYKQRYYLTVTGRYDGASNFAANNKWGFFPSAALKWNAAKEEFMEGIDWINEMSIRLSAGRTGNDAISAYRSLAALSSTTNGYLFGGSQPAAYYPSRLASPNLTWEKTDLYNLGIDLAFLNNRLFVTAEAYISKTKDLLLTLQTPTQTGYSSRLTNIGKTSNKGVELTIESRNIEKPKFSWSTTFTIAHNEQNVDDIGTEEFVKAYGAPGNNSYMMYGYVKDYPLNALWGFKYGGLWKNQDE
;
A
#
# COMPACT_ATOMS: atom_id res chain seq x y z
N LYS A 1 11.82 39.68 -0.46
CA LYS A 1 12.64 40.74 -1.08
C LYS A 1 13.80 40.06 -1.77
N GLY A 2 13.96 40.27 -3.08
CA GLY A 2 15.10 39.72 -3.80
C GLY A 2 14.83 39.26 -5.22
N TYR A 3 13.59 39.27 -5.69
CA TYR A 3 13.29 39.00 -7.09
C TYR A 3 13.33 40.30 -7.91
N MET A 4 13.93 40.22 -9.09
CA MET A 4 14.04 41.37 -10.00
C MET A 4 12.71 41.75 -10.64
N ASP A 5 11.76 40.81 -10.78
CA ASP A 5 10.52 41.02 -11.50
C ASP A 5 9.43 40.04 -10.97
N ASP A 6 8.23 40.56 -10.76
CA ASP A 6 7.05 39.81 -10.35
C ASP A 6 6.56 38.85 -11.45
N ASN A 7 6.99 39.00 -12.69
CA ASN A 7 6.65 38.10 -13.79
C ASN A 7 7.29 36.71 -13.68
N VAL A 8 8.39 36.57 -12.92
CA VAL A 8 9.07 35.30 -12.70
C VAL A 8 8.26 34.37 -11.78
N LYS A 9 7.55 34.95 -10.81
CA LYS A 9 6.73 34.25 -9.82
C LYS A 9 7.51 33.06 -9.21
N TRP A 10 6.82 31.93 -9.04
CA TRP A 10 7.40 30.68 -8.52
C TRP A 10 8.09 29.79 -9.59
N ASN A 11 7.99 30.18 -10.87
CA ASN A 11 8.52 29.38 -11.98
C ASN A 11 10.06 29.34 -12.03
N ASN A 12 10.73 30.37 -11.50
CA ASN A 12 12.18 30.37 -11.40
C ASN A 12 12.63 31.05 -10.09
N MET A 13 12.65 30.29 -9.04
CA MET A 13 13.08 30.76 -7.71
C MET A 13 14.59 31.06 -7.63
N ASN A 14 15.39 30.68 -8.64
CA ASN A 14 16.83 31.01 -8.71
C ASN A 14 17.10 32.38 -9.28
N ALA A 15 16.10 33.11 -9.80
CA ALA A 15 16.22 34.49 -10.28
C ALA A 15 16.20 35.50 -9.13
N VAL A 16 17.08 35.31 -8.16
CA VAL A 16 17.23 36.18 -6.99
C VAL A 16 18.38 37.17 -7.23
N GLN A 17 18.15 38.42 -6.87
CA GLN A 17 19.11 39.51 -7.12
C GLN A 17 20.39 39.40 -6.27
N ASP A 18 20.26 38.96 -5.03
CA ASP A 18 21.37 38.76 -4.10
C ASP A 18 21.66 37.25 -3.91
N LYS A 19 22.69 36.76 -4.59
CA LYS A 19 23.08 35.37 -4.60
C LYS A 19 24.02 34.95 -3.47
N GLU A 20 24.58 35.85 -2.74
CA GLU A 20 25.56 35.55 -1.71
C GLU A 20 24.93 35.09 -0.40
N THR A 21 23.71 35.55 -0.12
CA THR A 21 23.00 35.24 1.15
C THR A 21 21.71 34.44 0.97
N TYR A 22 21.36 34.09 -0.25
CA TYR A 22 20.07 33.47 -0.56
C TYR A 22 20.23 32.21 -1.44
N SER A 23 19.68 31.12 -0.99
CA SER A 23 19.50 29.94 -1.87
C SER A 23 18.00 29.69 -2.06
N ALA A 24 17.57 29.62 -3.30
CA ALA A 24 16.21 29.24 -3.66
C ALA A 24 16.22 28.11 -4.69
N SER A 25 15.35 27.14 -4.52
CA SER A 25 15.16 26.04 -5.47
C SER A 25 13.70 25.87 -5.84
N SER A 26 13.43 25.47 -7.06
CA SER A 26 12.10 25.15 -7.53
C SER A 26 12.09 23.83 -8.29
N GLY A 27 10.97 23.13 -8.23
CA GLY A 27 10.79 21.87 -8.94
C GLY A 27 9.33 21.66 -9.30
N THR A 28 9.08 20.96 -10.39
CA THR A 28 7.74 20.60 -10.85
C THR A 28 7.62 19.09 -11.02
N ASN A 29 6.56 18.52 -10.43
CA ASN A 29 6.18 17.14 -10.63
C ASN A 29 4.85 17.06 -11.36
N LYS A 30 4.79 16.26 -12.43
CA LYS A 30 3.56 16.00 -13.15
C LYS A 30 3.23 14.52 -13.07
N ARG A 31 2.03 14.21 -12.58
CA ARG A 31 1.46 12.86 -12.56
C ARG A 31 0.10 12.90 -13.25
N THR A 32 -0.11 11.98 -14.16
CA THR A 32 -1.38 11.83 -14.87
C THR A 32 -1.91 10.43 -14.63
N LYS A 33 -3.20 10.33 -14.33
CA LYS A 33 -3.95 9.08 -14.23
C LYS A 33 -5.15 9.12 -15.15
N MET A 34 -5.50 7.97 -15.70
CA MET A 34 -6.71 7.75 -16.48
C MET A 34 -7.32 6.42 -16.04
N SER A 35 -8.64 6.37 -15.88
CA SER A 35 -9.35 5.17 -15.45
C SER A 35 -10.58 4.96 -16.32
N LEU A 36 -10.81 3.71 -16.72
CA LEU A 36 -12.06 3.25 -17.32
C LEU A 36 -12.64 2.19 -16.39
N LEU A 37 -13.92 2.34 -16.03
CA LEU A 37 -14.62 1.44 -15.12
C LEU A 37 -15.93 1.00 -15.74
N ALA A 38 -16.20 -0.31 -15.66
CA ALA A 38 -17.49 -0.91 -15.98
C ALA A 38 -17.94 -1.78 -14.81
N ARG A 39 -19.23 -1.67 -14.44
CA ARG A 39 -19.85 -2.49 -13.40
C ARG A 39 -21.17 -3.03 -13.89
N PHE A 40 -21.37 -4.32 -13.66
CA PHE A 40 -22.63 -5.03 -13.91
C PHE A 40 -23.17 -5.56 -12.59
N ASN A 41 -24.44 -5.28 -12.29
CA ASN A 41 -25.14 -5.81 -11.13
C ASN A 41 -26.38 -6.57 -11.61
N TYR A 42 -26.54 -7.76 -11.07
CA TYR A 42 -27.67 -8.61 -11.33
C TYR A 42 -28.31 -9.07 -10.03
N ASN A 43 -29.64 -9.00 -9.95
CA ASN A 43 -30.43 -9.45 -8.82
C ASN A 43 -31.54 -10.38 -9.35
N TYR A 44 -31.57 -11.58 -8.84
CA TYR A 44 -32.62 -12.55 -9.15
C TYR A 44 -33.46 -12.86 -7.93
N LYS A 45 -34.74 -12.52 -7.99
CA LYS A 45 -35.77 -12.72 -6.95
C LYS A 45 -35.39 -12.25 -5.54
N GLN A 46 -34.50 -11.28 -5.43
CA GLN A 46 -33.90 -10.84 -4.14
C GLN A 46 -33.21 -11.97 -3.34
N ARG A 47 -32.92 -13.10 -3.99
CA ARG A 47 -32.23 -14.27 -3.41
C ARG A 47 -30.77 -14.29 -3.82
N TYR A 48 -30.49 -14.06 -5.10
CA TYR A 48 -29.14 -14.16 -5.67
C TYR A 48 -28.73 -12.81 -6.24
N TYR A 49 -27.57 -12.33 -5.81
CA TYR A 49 -27.00 -11.08 -6.27
C TYR A 49 -25.63 -11.36 -6.85
N LEU A 50 -25.37 -10.84 -8.04
CA LEU A 50 -24.07 -10.89 -8.69
C LEU A 50 -23.63 -9.47 -9.01
N THR A 51 -22.43 -9.13 -8.63
CA THR A 51 -21.74 -7.91 -9.05
C THR A 51 -20.44 -8.29 -9.74
N VAL A 52 -20.21 -7.78 -10.94
CA VAL A 52 -18.94 -7.90 -11.66
C VAL A 52 -18.45 -6.50 -12.00
N THR A 53 -17.19 -6.22 -11.68
CA THR A 53 -16.57 -4.93 -11.98
C THR A 53 -15.26 -5.16 -12.72
N GLY A 54 -15.03 -4.40 -13.78
CA GLY A 54 -13.75 -4.32 -14.47
C GLY A 54 -13.25 -2.88 -14.42
N ARG A 55 -12.01 -2.67 -13.96
CA ARG A 55 -11.35 -1.38 -13.96
C ARG A 55 -10.03 -1.45 -14.71
N TYR A 56 -9.82 -0.53 -15.63
CA TYR A 56 -8.59 -0.40 -16.40
C TYR A 56 -7.97 0.96 -16.12
N ASP A 57 -6.84 0.95 -15.42
CA ASP A 57 -6.18 2.15 -14.91
C ASP A 57 -4.82 2.37 -15.57
N GLY A 58 -4.56 3.61 -15.97
CA GLY A 58 -3.27 4.05 -16.48
C GLY A 58 -2.63 5.10 -15.56
N ALA A 59 -1.33 4.98 -15.30
CA ALA A 59 -0.57 5.93 -14.51
C ALA A 59 0.78 6.25 -15.14
N SER A 60 1.11 7.55 -15.21
CA SER A 60 2.30 8.05 -15.90
C SER A 60 3.62 7.79 -15.17
N ASN A 61 3.57 7.42 -13.89
CA ASN A 61 4.73 7.17 -13.03
C ASN A 61 5.40 5.81 -13.27
N PHE A 62 4.74 4.89 -13.99
CA PHE A 62 5.30 3.61 -14.37
C PHE A 62 6.10 3.64 -15.68
N ALA A 63 6.84 2.57 -15.94
CA ALA A 63 7.60 2.40 -17.15
C ALA A 63 6.69 2.38 -18.41
N ALA A 64 7.25 2.70 -19.56
CA ALA A 64 6.48 2.94 -20.80
C ALA A 64 5.50 1.82 -21.17
N ASN A 65 5.92 0.56 -20.99
CA ASN A 65 5.11 -0.61 -21.33
C ASN A 65 4.23 -1.12 -20.17
N ASN A 66 4.34 -0.54 -18.97
CA ASN A 66 3.70 -1.03 -17.74
C ASN A 66 2.77 0.01 -17.10
N LYS A 67 2.38 1.04 -17.86
CA LYS A 67 1.53 2.13 -17.35
C LYS A 67 0.12 1.69 -17.03
N TRP A 68 -0.38 0.66 -17.72
CA TRP A 68 -1.76 0.22 -17.62
C TRP A 68 -1.89 -1.07 -16.81
N GLY A 69 -2.89 -1.12 -15.95
CA GLY A 69 -3.26 -2.28 -15.16
C GLY A 69 -4.75 -2.60 -15.27
N PHE A 70 -5.10 -3.88 -15.30
CA PHE A 70 -6.49 -4.34 -15.27
C PHE A 70 -6.80 -4.96 -13.90
N PHE A 71 -7.90 -4.48 -13.28
CA PHE A 71 -8.31 -4.80 -11.92
C PHE A 71 -9.76 -5.30 -11.93
N PRO A 72 -9.97 -6.61 -12.15
CA PRO A 72 -11.28 -7.22 -12.11
C PRO A 72 -11.72 -7.50 -10.66
N SER A 73 -13.04 -7.53 -10.42
CA SER A 73 -13.63 -8.07 -9.20
C SER A 73 -14.99 -8.68 -9.47
N ALA A 74 -15.34 -9.67 -8.66
CA ALA A 74 -16.65 -10.29 -8.67
C ALA A 74 -17.12 -10.54 -7.23
N ALA A 75 -18.43 -10.36 -7.00
CA ALA A 75 -19.06 -10.66 -5.73
C ALA A 75 -20.39 -11.36 -5.96
N LEU A 76 -20.64 -12.38 -5.14
CA LEU A 76 -21.89 -13.13 -5.07
C LEU A 76 -22.48 -12.97 -3.66
N LYS A 77 -23.77 -12.70 -3.55
CA LYS A 77 -24.52 -12.79 -2.30
C LYS A 77 -25.72 -13.71 -2.52
N TRP A 78 -25.86 -14.70 -1.65
CA TRP A 78 -27.04 -15.50 -1.54
C TRP A 78 -27.80 -15.12 -0.28
N ASN A 79 -29.06 -14.70 -0.44
CA ASN A 79 -29.95 -14.40 0.68
C ASN A 79 -30.82 -15.63 0.97
N ALA A 80 -30.32 -16.50 1.83
CA ALA A 80 -30.99 -17.74 2.20
C ALA A 80 -32.32 -17.51 2.94
N ALA A 81 -32.44 -16.39 3.67
CA ALA A 81 -33.71 -16.05 4.35
C ALA A 81 -34.91 -15.82 3.40
N LYS A 82 -34.65 -15.67 2.08
CA LYS A 82 -35.69 -15.53 1.06
C LYS A 82 -36.03 -16.85 0.34
N GLU A 83 -35.42 -17.96 0.74
CA GLU A 83 -35.70 -19.26 0.15
C GLU A 83 -36.93 -19.90 0.78
N GLU A 84 -37.59 -20.78 0.04
CA GLU A 84 -38.86 -21.44 0.45
C GLU A 84 -38.69 -22.32 1.70
N PHE A 85 -37.48 -22.90 1.91
CA PHE A 85 -37.20 -23.71 3.11
C PHE A 85 -37.11 -22.89 4.40
N MET A 86 -37.01 -21.55 4.29
CA MET A 86 -37.00 -20.61 5.43
C MET A 86 -38.39 -20.07 5.77
N GLU A 87 -39.42 -20.39 4.96
CA GLU A 87 -40.78 -19.99 5.24
C GLU A 87 -41.28 -20.59 6.56
N GLY A 88 -41.81 -19.76 7.43
CA GLY A 88 -42.26 -20.16 8.77
C GLY A 88 -41.19 -20.07 9.88
N ILE A 89 -39.99 -19.59 9.57
CA ILE A 89 -38.93 -19.36 10.55
C ILE A 89 -38.89 -17.84 10.87
N ASP A 90 -39.79 -17.38 11.70
CA ASP A 90 -39.99 -15.94 11.95
C ASP A 90 -38.87 -15.28 12.80
N TRP A 91 -38.10 -16.07 13.53
CA TRP A 91 -37.03 -15.56 14.39
C TRP A 91 -35.75 -15.23 13.64
N ILE A 92 -35.57 -15.71 12.40
CA ILE A 92 -34.45 -15.36 11.50
C ILE A 92 -34.93 -14.33 10.48
N ASN A 93 -34.45 -13.09 10.59
CA ASN A 93 -34.85 -12.00 9.71
C ASN A 93 -33.93 -11.83 8.51
N GLU A 94 -32.65 -12.15 8.67
CA GLU A 94 -31.65 -12.18 7.60
C GLU A 94 -30.73 -13.40 7.77
N MET A 95 -30.44 -14.04 6.67
CA MET A 95 -29.39 -15.05 6.55
C MET A 95 -28.79 -14.95 5.16
N SER A 96 -27.60 -14.38 5.08
CA SER A 96 -26.92 -14.16 3.81
C SER A 96 -25.50 -14.71 3.84
N ILE A 97 -25.08 -15.28 2.71
CA ILE A 97 -23.69 -15.69 2.48
C ILE A 97 -23.14 -14.82 1.35
N ARG A 98 -21.96 -14.25 1.57
CA ARG A 98 -21.25 -13.40 0.62
C ARG A 98 -19.92 -14.02 0.26
N LEU A 99 -19.63 -14.10 -1.03
CA LEU A 99 -18.33 -14.48 -1.57
C LEU A 99 -17.84 -13.37 -2.47
N SER A 100 -16.62 -12.94 -2.32
CA SER A 100 -16.02 -11.99 -3.23
C SER A 100 -14.56 -12.31 -3.53
N ALA A 101 -14.17 -11.99 -4.76
CA ALA A 101 -12.80 -12.05 -5.20
C ALA A 101 -12.50 -10.81 -6.05
N GLY A 102 -11.33 -10.20 -5.87
CA GLY A 102 -10.96 -9.01 -6.62
C GLY A 102 -9.48 -8.74 -6.60
N ARG A 103 -9.05 -7.99 -7.62
CA ARG A 103 -7.70 -7.47 -7.71
C ARG A 103 -7.72 -5.96 -7.59
N THR A 104 -6.80 -5.41 -6.80
CA THR A 104 -6.52 -3.98 -6.70
C THR A 104 -5.09 -3.68 -7.11
N GLY A 105 -4.84 -2.46 -7.59
CA GLY A 105 -3.51 -1.97 -7.94
C GLY A 105 -3.10 -0.81 -7.07
N ASN A 106 -1.84 -0.78 -6.67
CA ASN A 106 -1.22 0.33 -5.98
C ASN A 106 -0.17 0.99 -6.88
N ASP A 107 -0.24 2.31 -7.00
CA ASP A 107 0.67 3.17 -7.77
C ASP A 107 1.33 4.24 -6.89
N ALA A 108 1.49 3.99 -5.59
CA ALA A 108 2.02 4.91 -4.59
C ALA A 108 3.54 5.14 -4.73
N ILE A 109 3.97 5.52 -5.93
CA ILE A 109 5.33 5.97 -6.21
C ILE A 109 5.33 7.40 -6.76
N SER A 110 6.41 8.13 -6.52
CA SER A 110 6.59 9.48 -7.03
C SER A 110 6.68 9.49 -8.57
N ALA A 111 6.38 10.64 -9.17
CA ALA A 111 6.57 10.83 -10.61
C ALA A 111 8.03 10.58 -11.01
N TYR A 112 8.22 10.11 -12.24
CA TYR A 112 9.54 9.90 -12.86
C TYR A 112 10.45 8.85 -12.17
N ARG A 113 9.93 8.03 -11.25
CA ARG A 113 10.74 7.01 -10.54
C ARG A 113 11.21 5.86 -11.44
N SER A 114 10.57 5.64 -12.56
CA SER A 114 10.99 4.67 -13.59
C SER A 114 12.19 5.15 -14.42
N LEU A 115 12.51 6.45 -14.39
CA LEU A 115 13.57 7.05 -15.20
C LEU A 115 14.87 7.19 -14.40
N ALA A 116 16.01 7.17 -15.11
CA ALA A 116 17.30 7.60 -14.57
C ALA A 116 17.23 9.08 -14.16
N ALA A 117 18.07 9.46 -13.21
CA ALA A 117 18.21 10.85 -12.82
C ALA A 117 19.68 11.23 -12.63
N LEU A 118 19.97 12.50 -12.90
CA LEU A 118 21.24 13.14 -12.58
C LEU A 118 21.04 14.06 -11.37
N SER A 119 22.06 14.15 -10.57
CA SER A 119 22.22 15.17 -9.52
C SER A 119 23.41 16.07 -9.83
N SER A 120 23.40 17.28 -9.31
CA SER A 120 24.50 18.20 -9.42
C SER A 120 25.14 18.45 -8.06
N THR A 121 26.43 18.70 -8.05
CA THR A 121 27.16 19.15 -6.87
C THR A 121 28.12 20.28 -7.28
N THR A 122 28.32 21.23 -6.39
CA THR A 122 29.36 22.27 -6.53
C THR A 122 30.65 21.88 -5.84
N ASN A 123 30.67 20.77 -5.09
CA ASN A 123 31.83 20.30 -4.32
C ASN A 123 32.60 19.16 -5.04
N GLY A 124 32.51 19.08 -6.38
CA GLY A 124 33.10 17.97 -7.14
C GLY A 124 34.61 18.10 -7.34
N TYR A 125 34.99 18.87 -8.31
CA TYR A 125 36.40 19.00 -8.73
C TYR A 125 36.81 20.47 -8.82
N LEU A 126 38.07 20.71 -8.53
CA LEU A 126 38.71 22.04 -8.66
C LEU A 126 39.42 22.11 -10.00
N PHE A 127 39.05 23.09 -10.87
CA PHE A 127 39.71 23.35 -12.14
C PHE A 127 40.28 24.76 -12.13
N GLY A 128 41.61 24.91 -12.10
CA GLY A 128 42.26 26.24 -12.12
C GLY A 128 41.78 27.19 -11.01
N GLY A 129 41.47 26.66 -9.82
CA GLY A 129 41.00 27.45 -8.68
C GLY A 129 39.48 27.71 -8.66
N SER A 130 38.70 27.27 -9.66
CA SER A 130 37.25 27.37 -9.69
C SER A 130 36.60 25.98 -9.49
N GLN A 131 35.41 25.99 -8.85
CA GLN A 131 34.60 24.80 -8.65
C GLN A 131 33.32 24.84 -9.54
N PRO A 132 33.42 24.39 -10.79
CA PRO A 132 32.22 24.30 -11.63
C PRO A 132 31.24 23.25 -11.12
N ALA A 133 29.97 23.42 -11.42
CA ALA A 133 28.97 22.40 -11.10
C ALA A 133 29.27 21.09 -11.84
N ALA A 134 29.40 20.01 -11.08
CA ALA A 134 29.56 18.68 -11.62
C ALA A 134 28.21 17.93 -11.60
N TYR A 135 27.96 17.16 -12.64
CA TYR A 135 26.75 16.33 -12.75
C TYR A 135 27.14 14.85 -12.66
N TYR A 136 26.38 14.09 -11.91
CA TYR A 136 26.60 12.65 -11.76
C TYR A 136 25.29 11.87 -11.78
N PRO A 137 25.29 10.62 -12.23
CA PRO A 137 24.12 9.74 -12.14
C PRO A 137 23.74 9.50 -10.69
N SER A 138 22.49 9.82 -10.31
CA SER A 138 22.02 9.70 -8.93
C SER A 138 20.95 8.63 -8.75
N ARG A 139 20.33 8.18 -9.83
CA ARG A 139 19.30 7.15 -9.81
C ARG A 139 19.35 6.28 -11.04
N LEU A 140 19.37 4.96 -10.82
CA LEU A 140 19.26 3.97 -11.87
C LEU A 140 17.85 3.92 -12.43
N ALA A 141 17.70 3.79 -13.74
CA ALA A 141 16.41 3.57 -14.37
C ALA A 141 15.81 2.23 -13.94
N SER A 142 14.48 2.18 -13.81
CA SER A 142 13.70 0.97 -13.55
C SER A 142 12.71 0.71 -14.70
N PRO A 143 13.20 0.15 -15.86
CA PRO A 143 12.43 0.05 -17.08
C PRO A 143 11.26 -0.91 -17.00
N ASN A 144 11.24 -1.79 -16.01
CA ASN A 144 10.18 -2.77 -15.80
C ASN A 144 9.22 -2.40 -14.66
N LEU A 145 9.33 -1.18 -14.13
CA LEU A 145 8.51 -0.73 -13.01
C LEU A 145 7.02 -0.77 -13.35
N THR A 146 6.24 -1.48 -12.55
CA THR A 146 4.81 -1.73 -12.77
C THR A 146 4.00 -1.59 -11.49
N TRP A 147 2.69 -1.77 -11.59
CA TRP A 147 1.74 -1.78 -10.49
C TRP A 147 2.05 -2.88 -9.48
N GLU A 148 1.99 -2.54 -8.21
CA GLU A 148 1.83 -3.51 -7.14
C GLU A 148 0.39 -4.01 -7.15
N LYS A 149 0.18 -5.33 -7.05
CA LYS A 149 -1.14 -5.97 -7.22
C LYS A 149 -1.50 -6.77 -5.99
N THR A 150 -2.70 -6.53 -5.47
CA THR A 150 -3.26 -7.29 -4.35
C THR A 150 -4.49 -8.06 -4.82
N ASP A 151 -4.44 -9.37 -4.70
CA ASP A 151 -5.57 -10.28 -4.89
C ASP A 151 -6.23 -10.51 -3.53
N LEU A 152 -7.53 -10.22 -3.40
CA LEU A 152 -8.33 -10.38 -2.19
C LEU A 152 -9.46 -11.38 -2.43
N TYR A 153 -9.63 -12.30 -1.49
CA TYR A 153 -10.74 -13.24 -1.41
C TYR A 153 -11.41 -13.08 -0.04
N ASN A 154 -12.72 -12.96 -0.03
CA ASN A 154 -13.49 -12.77 1.20
C ASN A 154 -14.73 -13.67 1.18
N LEU A 155 -15.00 -14.28 2.34
CA LEU A 155 -16.24 -15.00 2.67
C LEU A 155 -16.88 -14.29 3.86
N GLY A 156 -18.16 -13.90 3.72
CA GLY A 156 -18.93 -13.26 4.77
C GLY A 156 -20.26 -13.98 5.02
N ILE A 157 -20.70 -13.97 6.26
CA ILE A 157 -22.01 -14.45 6.68
C ILE A 157 -22.68 -13.33 7.47
N ASP A 158 -23.89 -12.94 7.07
CA ASP A 158 -24.72 -11.95 7.77
C ASP A 158 -25.98 -12.64 8.30
N LEU A 159 -26.24 -12.49 9.58
CA LEU A 159 -27.40 -13.05 10.26
C LEU A 159 -28.13 -11.92 11.02
N ALA A 160 -29.45 -11.92 10.96
CA ALA A 160 -30.28 -11.05 11.79
C ALA A 160 -31.37 -11.86 12.45
N PHE A 161 -31.58 -11.65 13.75
CA PHE A 161 -32.49 -12.40 14.59
C PHE A 161 -33.42 -11.48 15.39
N LEU A 162 -34.48 -12.06 15.95
CA LEU A 162 -35.39 -11.44 16.95
C LEU A 162 -35.95 -10.11 16.46
N ASN A 163 -36.56 -10.11 15.27
CA ASN A 163 -37.11 -8.91 14.64
C ASN A 163 -36.05 -7.81 14.44
N ASN A 164 -34.87 -8.19 13.92
CA ASN A 164 -33.74 -7.30 13.68
C ASN A 164 -33.19 -6.62 14.96
N ARG A 165 -33.28 -7.31 16.10
CA ARG A 165 -32.65 -6.82 17.34
C ARG A 165 -31.24 -7.33 17.55
N LEU A 166 -30.88 -8.45 16.96
CA LEU A 166 -29.53 -9.02 17.03
C LEU A 166 -28.99 -9.24 15.62
N PHE A 167 -27.87 -8.60 15.31
CA PHE A 167 -27.15 -8.76 14.06
C PHE A 167 -25.79 -9.42 14.34
N VAL A 168 -25.42 -10.37 13.52
CA VAL A 168 -24.11 -11.04 13.58
C VAL A 168 -23.52 -11.04 12.18
N THR A 169 -22.35 -10.45 12.03
CA THR A 169 -21.55 -10.50 10.80
C THR A 169 -20.25 -11.22 11.12
N ALA A 170 -19.95 -12.29 10.41
CA ALA A 170 -18.69 -13.00 10.46
C ALA A 170 -18.02 -12.97 9.10
N GLU A 171 -16.74 -12.62 9.07
CA GLU A 171 -15.96 -12.55 7.83
C GLU A 171 -14.65 -13.31 7.97
N ALA A 172 -14.21 -13.92 6.87
CA ALA A 172 -12.88 -14.50 6.72
C ALA A 172 -12.30 -14.06 5.39
N TYR A 173 -11.04 -13.65 5.39
CA TYR A 173 -10.40 -13.15 4.18
C TYR A 173 -8.96 -13.63 4.04
N ILE A 174 -8.50 -13.66 2.80
CA ILE A 174 -7.10 -13.85 2.42
C ILE A 174 -6.77 -12.83 1.36
N SER A 175 -5.71 -12.05 1.58
CA SER A 175 -5.14 -11.16 0.56
C SER A 175 -3.69 -11.53 0.25
N LYS A 176 -3.30 -11.43 -1.01
CA LYS A 176 -1.94 -11.69 -1.48
C LYS A 176 -1.48 -10.53 -2.34
N THR A 177 -0.45 -9.84 -1.90
CA THR A 177 0.19 -8.76 -2.64
C THR A 177 1.41 -9.28 -3.37
N LYS A 178 1.54 -8.93 -4.64
CA LYS A 178 2.66 -9.26 -5.53
C LYS A 178 3.24 -7.99 -6.10
N ASP A 179 4.47 -8.10 -6.59
CA ASP A 179 5.17 -7.00 -7.25
C ASP A 179 5.34 -5.78 -6.32
N LEU A 180 5.65 -6.02 -5.03
CA LEU A 180 5.88 -4.96 -4.05
C LEU A 180 6.92 -3.96 -4.56
N LEU A 181 6.63 -2.68 -4.40
CA LEU A 181 7.51 -1.58 -4.80
C LEU A 181 8.56 -1.32 -3.72
N LEU A 182 9.66 -2.05 -3.76
CA LEU A 182 10.74 -1.98 -2.77
C LEU A 182 11.99 -1.31 -3.32
N THR A 183 12.69 -0.61 -2.44
CA THR A 183 14.00 -0.02 -2.73
C THR A 183 15.09 -0.98 -2.21
N LEU A 184 15.80 -1.61 -3.13
CA LEU A 184 16.91 -2.49 -2.82
C LEU A 184 18.22 -1.72 -2.82
N GLN A 185 19.15 -2.08 -1.93
CA GLN A 185 20.51 -1.60 -1.94
C GLN A 185 21.25 -2.22 -3.15
N THR A 186 22.11 -1.44 -3.78
CA THR A 186 22.95 -1.92 -4.89
C THR A 186 24.40 -1.94 -4.46
N PRO A 187 25.22 -2.86 -4.99
CA PRO A 187 26.65 -2.85 -4.75
C PRO A 187 27.26 -1.49 -5.14
N THR A 188 28.12 -0.95 -4.29
CA THR A 188 28.70 0.40 -4.48
C THR A 188 29.50 0.55 -5.77
N GLN A 189 30.03 -0.55 -6.31
CA GLN A 189 30.73 -0.60 -7.61
C GLN A 189 29.86 -0.19 -8.79
N THR A 190 28.52 -0.26 -8.65
CA THR A 190 27.57 0.20 -9.69
C THR A 190 27.49 1.71 -9.81
N GLY A 191 28.04 2.45 -8.84
CA GLY A 191 27.91 3.90 -8.73
C GLY A 191 26.56 4.38 -8.19
N TYR A 192 25.67 3.45 -7.78
CA TYR A 192 24.35 3.76 -7.23
C TYR A 192 24.18 3.13 -5.86
N SER A 193 23.52 3.84 -4.95
CA SER A 193 23.25 3.34 -3.60
C SER A 193 22.05 2.38 -3.55
N SER A 194 21.08 2.58 -4.44
CA SER A 194 19.85 1.80 -4.41
C SER A 194 19.08 1.83 -5.74
N ARG A 195 18.19 0.87 -5.92
CA ARG A 195 17.27 0.74 -7.06
C ARG A 195 15.86 0.45 -6.59
N LEU A 196 14.87 1.18 -7.12
CA LEU A 196 13.46 0.84 -6.95
C LEU A 196 13.08 -0.27 -7.94
N THR A 197 12.44 -1.33 -7.46
CA THR A 197 12.02 -2.47 -8.29
C THR A 197 10.75 -3.09 -7.75
N ASN A 198 10.02 -3.80 -8.62
CA ASN A 198 8.92 -4.66 -8.20
C ASN A 198 9.50 -6.01 -7.80
N ILE A 199 9.57 -6.26 -6.50
CA ILE A 199 10.05 -7.51 -5.94
C ILE A 199 9.33 -7.78 -4.62
N GLY A 200 9.12 -9.05 -4.35
CA GLY A 200 8.51 -9.45 -3.10
C GLY A 200 7.02 -9.72 -3.20
N LYS A 201 6.59 -10.52 -2.23
CA LYS A 201 5.20 -10.93 -2.05
C LYS A 201 4.89 -10.93 -0.57
N THR A 202 3.67 -10.54 -0.24
CA THR A 202 3.14 -10.61 1.12
C THR A 202 1.76 -11.23 1.10
N SER A 203 1.41 -11.87 2.18
CA SER A 203 0.05 -12.37 2.42
C SER A 203 -0.50 -11.84 3.73
N ASN A 204 -1.81 -11.69 3.77
CA ASN A 204 -2.55 -11.36 4.97
C ASN A 204 -3.82 -12.21 4.98
N LYS A 205 -4.11 -12.86 6.10
CA LYS A 205 -5.34 -13.62 6.32
C LYS A 205 -5.92 -13.23 7.67
N GLY A 206 -7.24 -13.21 7.75
CA GLY A 206 -7.89 -12.82 8.99
C GLY A 206 -9.32 -13.28 9.07
N VAL A 207 -9.83 -13.18 10.30
CA VAL A 207 -11.23 -13.42 10.64
C VAL A 207 -11.72 -12.25 11.47
N GLU A 208 -12.98 -11.87 11.24
CA GLU A 208 -13.63 -10.76 11.92
C GLU A 208 -15.03 -11.19 12.34
N LEU A 209 -15.45 -10.80 13.54
CA LEU A 209 -16.79 -11.01 14.06
C LEU A 209 -17.31 -9.71 14.64
N THR A 210 -18.48 -9.28 14.15
CA THR A 210 -19.22 -8.15 14.69
C THR A 210 -20.59 -8.62 15.15
N ILE A 211 -20.94 -8.27 16.38
CA ILE A 211 -22.25 -8.52 16.98
C ILE A 211 -22.84 -7.18 17.38
N GLU A 212 -24.00 -6.85 16.83
CA GLU A 212 -24.76 -5.66 17.19
C GLU A 212 -26.09 -6.07 17.81
N SER A 213 -26.42 -5.53 18.97
CA SER A 213 -27.71 -5.76 19.64
C SER A 213 -28.43 -4.47 19.96
N ARG A 214 -29.73 -4.43 19.65
CA ARG A 214 -30.66 -3.36 20.02
C ARG A 214 -31.38 -3.76 21.29
N ASN A 215 -30.83 -3.37 22.44
CA ASN A 215 -31.29 -3.84 23.75
C ASN A 215 -32.60 -3.16 24.15
N ILE A 216 -32.69 -1.85 23.98
CA ILE A 216 -33.89 -1.05 24.28
C ILE A 216 -34.14 -0.09 23.14
N GLU A 217 -35.40 -0.08 22.66
CA GLU A 217 -35.83 0.83 21.60
C GLU A 217 -37.20 1.41 22.01
N LYS A 218 -37.16 2.59 22.63
CA LYS A 218 -38.34 3.34 23.08
C LYS A 218 -38.28 4.77 22.54
N PRO A 219 -39.42 5.48 22.36
CA PRO A 219 -39.45 6.83 21.77
C PRO A 219 -38.53 7.85 22.47
N LYS A 220 -38.30 7.68 23.76
CA LYS A 220 -37.45 8.61 24.57
C LYS A 220 -36.12 8.04 25.03
N PHE A 221 -35.85 6.76 24.74
CA PHE A 221 -34.63 6.12 25.18
C PHE A 221 -34.32 4.92 24.26
N SER A 222 -33.13 4.91 23.67
CA SER A 222 -32.59 3.78 22.92
C SER A 222 -31.23 3.38 23.45
N TRP A 223 -30.97 2.08 23.51
CA TRP A 223 -29.68 1.51 23.86
C TRP A 223 -29.35 0.37 22.92
N SER A 224 -28.22 0.50 22.23
CA SER A 224 -27.62 -0.54 21.41
C SER A 224 -26.21 -0.85 21.92
N THR A 225 -25.73 -2.05 21.64
CA THR A 225 -24.38 -2.50 21.97
C THR A 225 -23.78 -3.11 20.74
N THR A 226 -22.54 -2.71 20.39
CA THR A 226 -21.76 -3.31 19.30
C THR A 226 -20.49 -3.90 19.89
N PHE A 227 -20.23 -5.17 19.59
CA PHE A 227 -19.01 -5.88 19.92
C PHE A 227 -18.33 -6.29 18.63
N THR A 228 -17.04 -5.97 18.50
CA THR A 228 -16.23 -6.36 17.35
C THR A 228 -14.94 -7.01 17.85
N ILE A 229 -14.59 -8.16 17.28
CA ILE A 229 -13.29 -8.81 17.46
C ILE A 229 -12.72 -9.18 16.11
N ALA A 230 -11.42 -8.95 15.93
CA ALA A 230 -10.70 -9.29 14.72
C ALA A 230 -9.37 -9.94 15.06
N HIS A 231 -8.97 -10.91 14.25
CA HIS A 231 -7.63 -11.48 14.27
C HIS A 231 -7.08 -11.53 12.86
N ASN A 232 -5.88 -11.01 12.66
CA ASN A 232 -5.20 -11.09 11.38
C ASN A 232 -3.74 -11.49 11.53
N GLU A 233 -3.23 -12.18 10.53
CA GLU A 233 -1.85 -12.62 10.42
C GLU A 233 -1.29 -12.15 9.08
N GLN A 234 -0.18 -11.44 9.12
CA GLN A 234 0.51 -10.90 7.95
C GLN A 234 1.88 -11.54 7.84
N ASN A 235 2.25 -11.95 6.63
CA ASN A 235 3.54 -12.59 6.35
C ASN A 235 4.21 -11.99 5.13
N VAL A 236 5.54 -12.00 5.14
CA VAL A 236 6.40 -11.76 4.00
C VAL A 236 6.70 -13.11 3.33
N ASP A 237 6.06 -13.37 2.19
CA ASP A 237 6.18 -14.67 1.50
C ASP A 237 7.45 -14.75 0.64
N ASP A 238 7.92 -13.62 0.12
CA ASP A 238 9.07 -13.56 -0.79
C ASP A 238 9.65 -12.14 -0.82
N ILE A 239 10.95 -12.00 -0.83
CA ILE A 239 11.69 -10.75 -1.03
C ILE A 239 12.82 -10.90 -2.06
N GLY A 240 12.69 -11.88 -2.96
CA GLY A 240 13.68 -12.20 -3.98
C GLY A 240 14.91 -12.88 -3.41
N THR A 241 16.07 -12.38 -3.77
CA THR A 241 17.38 -12.91 -3.31
C THR A 241 17.85 -12.28 -2.00
N GLU A 242 17.10 -11.31 -1.47
CA GLU A 242 17.48 -10.62 -0.24
C GLU A 242 17.07 -11.45 0.99
N GLU A 243 17.87 -11.41 2.03
CA GLU A 243 17.52 -11.96 3.34
C GLU A 243 16.72 -10.97 4.17
N PHE A 244 17.00 -9.68 3.98
CA PHE A 244 16.38 -8.58 4.68
C PHE A 244 16.29 -7.35 3.79
N VAL A 245 15.11 -6.73 3.73
CA VAL A 245 14.89 -5.43 3.06
C VAL A 245 14.48 -4.41 4.11
N LYS A 246 15.34 -3.43 4.33
CA LYS A 246 15.10 -2.35 5.29
C LYS A 246 13.90 -1.50 4.85
N ALA A 247 12.90 -1.37 5.72
CA ALA A 247 11.77 -0.47 5.51
C ALA A 247 12.08 0.93 6.07
N TYR A 248 12.46 1.02 7.32
CA TYR A 248 12.88 2.27 7.98
C TYR A 248 13.75 1.95 9.21
N GLY A 249 14.48 2.97 9.68
CA GLY A 249 15.31 2.82 10.88
C GLY A 249 14.50 2.76 12.16
N ALA A 250 15.08 2.17 13.20
CA ALA A 250 14.46 2.16 14.52
C ALA A 250 14.31 3.57 15.10
N PRO A 251 13.28 3.80 15.93
CA PRO A 251 13.15 5.04 16.66
C PRO A 251 14.38 5.31 17.54
N GLY A 252 14.75 6.57 17.71
CA GLY A 252 15.81 6.98 18.64
C GLY A 252 17.24 6.87 18.09
N ASN A 253 17.42 6.94 16.79
CA ASN A 253 18.76 6.98 16.15
C ASN A 253 19.65 5.73 16.42
N ASN A 254 19.03 4.60 16.76
CA ASN A 254 19.73 3.36 17.02
C ASN A 254 20.04 2.65 15.71
N SER A 255 21.31 2.70 15.28
CA SER A 255 21.79 2.11 14.02
C SER A 255 21.78 0.58 14.00
N TYR A 256 21.64 -0.05 15.17
CA TYR A 256 21.74 -1.51 15.32
C TYR A 256 20.39 -2.24 15.24
N MET A 257 19.28 -1.49 15.25
CA MET A 257 17.94 -2.04 15.13
C MET A 257 17.24 -1.42 13.92
N MET A 258 16.55 -2.23 13.15
CA MET A 258 15.86 -1.81 11.93
C MET A 258 14.52 -2.54 11.81
N TYR A 259 13.52 -1.85 11.31
CA TYR A 259 12.30 -2.49 10.84
C TYR A 259 12.44 -2.82 9.35
N GLY A 260 11.97 -3.98 8.96
CA GLY A 260 12.05 -4.39 7.57
C GLY A 260 11.27 -5.65 7.24
N TYR A 261 11.46 -6.07 6.02
CA TYR A 261 10.86 -7.27 5.48
C TYR A 261 11.87 -8.41 5.56
N VAL A 262 11.48 -9.47 6.24
CA VAL A 262 12.24 -10.72 6.37
C VAL A 262 11.33 -11.84 5.89
N LYS A 263 11.83 -12.69 5.01
CA LYS A 263 11.05 -13.82 4.48
C LYS A 263 10.55 -14.72 5.62
N ASP A 264 9.30 -15.15 5.51
CA ASP A 264 8.58 -16.02 6.46
C ASP A 264 8.35 -15.38 7.85
N TYR A 265 8.49 -14.06 7.96
CA TYR A 265 8.20 -13.29 9.16
C TYR A 265 7.06 -12.29 8.94
N PRO A 266 6.41 -11.82 10.02
CA PRO A 266 5.41 -10.74 9.92
C PRO A 266 5.97 -9.48 9.26
N LEU A 267 5.10 -8.70 8.63
CA LEU A 267 5.45 -7.37 8.12
C LEU A 267 6.02 -6.49 9.24
N ASN A 268 7.06 -5.72 8.91
CA ASN A 268 7.76 -4.85 9.85
C ASN A 268 8.41 -5.60 11.02
N ALA A 269 8.98 -6.77 10.75
CA ALA A 269 9.76 -7.49 11.75
C ALA A 269 10.93 -6.62 12.24
N LEU A 270 11.15 -6.65 13.55
CA LEU A 270 12.30 -6.01 14.16
C LEU A 270 13.54 -6.86 13.89
N TRP A 271 14.51 -6.29 13.22
CA TRP A 271 15.79 -6.91 12.91
C TRP A 271 16.93 -6.23 13.68
N GLY A 272 17.83 -7.01 14.24
CA GLY A 272 18.97 -6.46 14.99
C GLY A 272 19.95 -7.53 15.43
N PHE A 273 21.03 -7.10 16.04
CA PHE A 273 22.01 -8.01 16.60
C PHE A 273 21.49 -8.65 17.90
N LYS A 274 21.66 -9.95 18.01
CA LYS A 274 21.43 -10.67 19.27
C LYS A 274 22.67 -10.51 20.16
N TYR A 275 22.45 -10.07 21.40
CA TYR A 275 23.54 -9.99 22.37
C TYR A 275 24.10 -11.39 22.65
N GLY A 276 25.37 -11.59 22.33
CA GLY A 276 26.09 -12.88 22.49
C GLY A 276 26.93 -13.00 23.74
N GLY A 277 26.99 -11.95 24.56
CA GLY A 277 27.84 -11.89 25.73
C GLY A 277 28.96 -10.85 25.63
N LEU A 278 29.74 -10.72 26.67
CA LEU A 278 30.96 -9.88 26.66
C LEU A 278 32.12 -10.68 26.04
N TRP A 279 32.93 -10.01 25.24
CA TRP A 279 34.22 -10.56 24.82
C TRP A 279 35.06 -10.77 26.09
N LYS A 280 35.46 -11.99 26.32
CA LYS A 280 36.53 -12.31 27.28
C LYS A 280 37.83 -12.28 26.56
N ASN A 281 38.93 -12.05 27.29
CA ASN A 281 40.27 -11.96 26.71
C ASN A 281 40.62 -13.17 25.81
N GLN A 282 41.48 -12.95 24.80
CA GLN A 282 41.81 -13.89 23.74
C GLN A 282 42.39 -15.25 24.17
N ASP A 283 42.54 -15.49 25.46
CA ASP A 283 43.18 -16.70 26.04
C ASP A 283 42.15 -17.67 26.67
N GLU A 284 40.86 -17.47 26.46
CA GLU A 284 39.76 -18.40 26.80
C GLU A 284 38.94 -18.70 25.50
#